data_99a0035f86a3607d8b98d7964451eab3
#
_entry.id   99a0035f86a3607d8b98d7964451eab3
#
_cell.length_a   1.000
_cell.length_b   1.000
_cell.length_c   1.000
_cell.angle_alpha   90.00
_cell.angle_beta   90.00
_cell.angle_gamma   90.00
#
_symmetry.space_group_name_H-M   'P 1'
#
loop_
_entity.id
_entity.type
_entity.pdbx_description
1 polymer ?
#
loop_
_entity_poly.entity_id
_entity_poly.type
_entity_poly.pdbx_seq_one_letter_code
_entity_poly.pdbx_strand_id
1 'polypeptide(L)'
;MSHFYGKNENKKQVLNDVNLNIDKGELVLLKGPSGCGKTTLLTLIGALRTCQSGDLTVLNNQLNGASRKSRQILRRSIGMIFQGHNLLRCLTAEQNVQMGADLINDLTYLQRREIARNWLSAVGLEEHHKKLPNNLSGGQKQRVAIARALSANPKLLLADEPTSALYSVTGREIVTLLRKLAKEQNCSVLMVTHDPRISDMADRILNMEDGKIYGAHSELI
;
A
#
# COMPACT_ATOMS: atom_id res chain seq x y z
N MET A 1 -17.78 7.41 5.52
CA MET A 1 -17.97 5.98 5.89
C MET A 1 -17.58 5.72 7.32
N SER A 2 -18.21 4.72 7.97
CA SER A 2 -17.91 4.34 9.36
C SER A 2 -17.65 2.84 9.49
N HIS A 3 -16.81 2.43 10.46
CA HIS A 3 -16.46 1.04 10.69
C HIS A 3 -16.34 0.71 12.18
N PHE A 4 -16.77 -0.49 12.54
CA PHE A 4 -16.85 -0.98 13.92
C PHE A 4 -16.18 -2.33 14.04
N TYR A 5 -15.53 -2.58 15.19
CA TYR A 5 -15.07 -3.90 15.62
C TYR A 5 -15.93 -4.40 16.79
N GLY A 6 -15.93 -5.71 16.97
CA GLY A 6 -16.70 -6.36 18.04
C GLY A 6 -18.18 -6.51 17.70
N LYS A 7 -18.93 -7.07 18.62
CA LYS A 7 -20.39 -7.29 18.55
C LYS A 7 -21.03 -6.89 19.87
N ASN A 8 -22.30 -6.50 19.80
CA ASN A 8 -23.12 -6.13 20.98
C ASN A 8 -22.41 -5.07 21.86
N GLU A 9 -22.33 -5.30 23.17
CA GLU A 9 -21.73 -4.38 24.15
C GLU A 9 -20.24 -4.07 23.93
N ASN A 10 -19.51 -4.97 23.24
CA ASN A 10 -18.10 -4.77 22.88
C ASN A 10 -17.89 -4.09 21.51
N LYS A 11 -18.95 -3.50 20.94
CA LYS A 11 -18.86 -2.79 19.66
C LYS A 11 -18.12 -1.48 19.84
N LYS A 12 -16.91 -1.39 19.23
CA LYS A 12 -16.06 -0.17 19.23
C LYS A 12 -16.03 0.43 17.85
N GLN A 13 -16.39 1.70 17.73
CA GLN A 13 -16.23 2.47 16.50
C GLN A 13 -14.75 2.82 16.31
N VAL A 14 -14.21 2.52 15.13
CA VAL A 14 -12.80 2.77 14.77
C VAL A 14 -12.68 3.78 13.64
N LEU A 15 -13.66 3.84 12.73
CA LEU A 15 -13.78 4.91 11.75
C LEU A 15 -15.12 5.62 11.95
N ASN A 16 -15.08 6.95 11.98
CA ASN A 16 -16.22 7.78 12.29
C ASN A 16 -16.40 8.83 11.20
N ASP A 17 -17.36 8.60 10.31
CA ASP A 17 -17.72 9.48 9.19
C ASP A 17 -16.51 9.95 8.37
N VAL A 18 -15.65 9.01 7.99
CA VAL A 18 -14.48 9.29 7.16
C VAL A 18 -14.92 9.65 5.75
N ASN A 19 -14.51 10.86 5.31
CA ASN A 19 -14.66 11.35 3.95
C ASN A 19 -13.26 11.54 3.35
N LEU A 20 -12.98 10.88 2.23
CA LEU A 20 -11.69 10.89 1.55
C LEU A 20 -11.89 10.74 0.05
N ASN A 21 -11.24 11.60 -0.71
CA ASN A 21 -11.04 11.47 -2.15
C ASN A 21 -9.55 11.41 -2.45
N ILE A 22 -9.14 10.60 -3.40
CA ILE A 22 -7.75 10.50 -3.89
C ILE A 22 -7.81 10.53 -5.40
N ASP A 23 -7.10 11.47 -5.99
CA ASP A 23 -7.07 11.65 -7.43
C ASP A 23 -6.09 10.70 -8.11
N LYS A 24 -6.23 10.51 -9.42
CA LYS A 24 -5.31 9.67 -10.19
C LYS A 24 -3.90 10.25 -10.17
N GLY A 25 -2.93 9.39 -9.88
CA GLY A 25 -1.53 9.79 -9.84
C GLY A 25 -1.17 10.68 -8.64
N GLU A 26 -2.05 10.78 -7.64
CA GLU A 26 -1.80 11.53 -6.41
C GLU A 26 -1.07 10.66 -5.38
N LEU A 27 -0.06 11.23 -4.72
CA LEU A 27 0.59 10.65 -3.56
C LEU A 27 0.08 11.36 -2.30
N VAL A 28 -0.74 10.64 -1.52
CA VAL A 28 -1.34 11.13 -0.28
C VAL A 28 -0.66 10.49 0.92
N LEU A 29 -0.21 11.29 1.87
CA LEU A 29 0.22 10.82 3.18
C LEU A 29 -0.92 10.91 4.20
N LEU A 30 -1.14 9.84 4.93
CA LEU A 30 -2.07 9.79 6.07
C LEU A 30 -1.27 9.68 7.37
N LYS A 31 -1.29 10.73 8.16
CA LYS A 31 -0.63 10.84 9.46
C LYS A 31 -1.62 10.70 10.60
N GLY A 32 -1.14 10.39 11.79
CA GLY A 32 -1.94 10.34 13.01
C GLY A 32 -1.37 9.37 14.05
N PRO A 33 -1.83 9.44 15.29
CA PRO A 33 -1.34 8.61 16.38
C PRO A 33 -1.61 7.11 16.14
N SER A 34 -0.89 6.26 16.84
CA SER A 34 -1.13 4.82 16.79
C SER A 34 -2.55 4.49 17.28
N GLY A 35 -3.22 3.56 16.60
CA GLY A 35 -4.58 3.14 16.97
C GLY A 35 -5.72 4.04 16.48
N CYS A 36 -5.46 5.18 15.80
CA CYS A 36 -6.53 6.08 15.33
C CYS A 36 -7.34 5.55 14.12
N GLY A 37 -7.00 4.37 13.56
CA GLY A 37 -7.79 3.74 12.49
C GLY A 37 -7.14 3.66 11.11
N LYS A 38 -5.90 4.15 10.91
CA LYS A 38 -5.19 4.20 9.61
C LYS A 38 -5.12 2.85 8.89
N THR A 39 -4.64 1.81 9.56
CA THR A 39 -4.57 0.44 9.00
C THR A 39 -5.96 -0.11 8.69
N THR A 40 -6.97 0.23 9.51
CA THR A 40 -8.37 -0.16 9.24
C THR A 40 -8.85 0.49 7.94
N LEU A 41 -8.59 1.78 7.76
CA LEU A 41 -8.92 2.50 6.54
C LEU A 41 -8.23 1.88 5.32
N LEU A 42 -6.91 1.64 5.37
CA LEU A 42 -6.17 0.96 4.30
C LEU A 42 -6.77 -0.40 3.95
N THR A 43 -7.14 -1.22 4.94
CA THR A 43 -7.69 -2.55 4.68
C THR A 43 -9.11 -2.53 4.10
N LEU A 44 -9.89 -1.48 4.36
CA LEU A 44 -11.20 -1.25 3.72
C LEU A 44 -11.02 -0.83 2.26
N ILE A 45 -10.17 0.17 2.00
CA ILE A 45 -9.85 0.64 0.64
C ILE A 45 -9.23 -0.50 -0.18
N GLY A 46 -8.36 -1.31 0.43
CA GLY A 46 -7.76 -2.50 -0.18
C GLY A 46 -8.73 -3.68 -0.39
N ALA A 47 -10.03 -3.50 -0.12
CA ALA A 47 -11.06 -4.54 -0.23
C ALA A 47 -10.73 -5.85 0.56
N LEU A 48 -9.90 -5.74 1.60
CA LEU A 48 -9.59 -6.85 2.52
C LEU A 48 -10.66 -6.99 3.61
N ARG A 49 -11.36 -5.89 3.91
CA ARG A 49 -12.51 -5.84 4.84
C ARG A 49 -13.77 -5.40 4.11
N THR A 50 -14.91 -5.70 4.68
CA THR A 50 -16.21 -5.26 4.14
C THR A 50 -16.56 -3.91 4.73
N CYS A 51 -16.96 -2.96 3.89
CA CYS A 51 -17.55 -1.69 4.32
C CYS A 51 -18.87 -1.97 5.04
N GLN A 52 -19.03 -1.44 6.26
CA GLN A 52 -20.19 -1.68 7.09
C GLN A 52 -21.24 -0.57 6.98
N SER A 53 -20.80 0.69 6.82
CA SER A 53 -21.67 1.84 6.78
C SER A 53 -21.06 2.98 5.94
N GLY A 54 -21.91 3.70 5.22
CA GLY A 54 -21.52 4.75 4.29
C GLY A 54 -21.07 4.20 2.93
N ASP A 55 -20.59 5.05 2.05
CA ASP A 55 -20.18 4.69 0.70
C ASP A 55 -18.66 4.53 0.59
N LEU A 56 -18.23 3.53 -0.17
CA LEU A 56 -16.83 3.30 -0.50
C LEU A 56 -16.70 2.86 -1.94
N THR A 57 -16.13 3.74 -2.77
CA THR A 57 -15.83 3.46 -4.17
C THR A 57 -14.32 3.47 -4.37
N VAL A 58 -13.76 2.42 -4.95
CA VAL A 58 -12.33 2.28 -5.21
C VAL A 58 -12.11 1.89 -6.66
N LEU A 59 -11.30 2.67 -7.40
CA LEU A 59 -11.05 2.47 -8.83
C LEU A 59 -12.35 2.28 -9.63
N ASN A 60 -13.35 3.14 -9.37
CA ASN A 60 -14.72 3.09 -9.94
C ASN A 60 -15.53 1.84 -9.59
N ASN A 61 -15.13 1.07 -8.58
CA ASN A 61 -15.88 -0.09 -8.09
C ASN A 61 -16.49 0.22 -6.73
N GLN A 62 -17.84 0.16 -6.66
CA GLN A 62 -18.58 0.28 -5.40
C GLN A 62 -18.32 -0.95 -4.54
N LEU A 63 -17.82 -0.76 -3.30
CA LEU A 63 -17.51 -1.85 -2.38
C LEU A 63 -18.63 -2.19 -1.41
N ASN A 64 -19.61 -1.31 -1.24
CA ASN A 64 -20.81 -1.58 -0.45
C ASN A 64 -21.63 -2.67 -1.12
N GLY A 65 -21.87 -3.77 -0.40
CA GLY A 65 -22.58 -4.94 -0.94
C GLY A 65 -21.83 -5.73 -2.02
N ALA A 66 -20.57 -5.36 -2.34
CA ALA A 66 -19.77 -6.05 -3.36
C ALA A 66 -19.55 -7.53 -3.03
N SER A 67 -19.71 -8.41 -4.02
CA SER A 67 -19.48 -9.83 -3.90
C SER A 67 -18.02 -10.15 -3.56
N ARG A 68 -17.77 -11.34 -3.01
CA ARG A 68 -16.40 -11.83 -2.78
C ARG A 68 -15.58 -11.85 -4.09
N LYS A 69 -16.20 -12.24 -5.21
CA LYS A 69 -15.57 -12.30 -6.53
C LYS A 69 -15.19 -10.90 -7.03
N SER A 70 -16.09 -9.91 -6.93
CA SER A 70 -15.81 -8.53 -7.34
C SER A 70 -14.66 -7.93 -6.55
N ARG A 71 -14.65 -8.13 -5.22
CA ARG A 71 -13.53 -7.69 -4.36
C ARG A 71 -12.21 -8.39 -4.70
N GLN A 72 -12.24 -9.67 -5.07
CA GLN A 72 -11.04 -10.41 -5.48
C GLN A 72 -10.46 -9.87 -6.81
N ILE A 73 -11.33 -9.54 -7.77
CA ILE A 73 -10.92 -8.94 -9.04
C ILE A 73 -10.29 -7.55 -8.79
N LEU A 74 -10.95 -6.71 -7.99
CA LEU A 74 -10.44 -5.38 -7.67
C LEU A 74 -9.05 -5.44 -7.02
N ARG A 75 -8.80 -6.38 -6.09
CA ARG A 75 -7.50 -6.52 -5.42
C ARG A 75 -6.34 -6.79 -6.37
N ARG A 76 -6.56 -7.32 -7.58
CA ARG A 76 -5.51 -7.49 -8.59
C ARG A 76 -4.95 -6.15 -9.10
N SER A 77 -5.74 -5.09 -8.99
CA SER A 77 -5.34 -3.72 -9.39
C SER A 77 -4.82 -2.89 -8.20
N ILE A 78 -4.71 -3.49 -7.01
CA ILE A 78 -4.26 -2.81 -5.79
C ILE A 78 -2.98 -3.46 -5.30
N GLY A 79 -1.89 -2.70 -5.26
CA GLY A 79 -0.66 -3.08 -4.56
C GLY A 79 -0.79 -2.79 -3.08
N MET A 80 -0.29 -3.69 -2.22
CA MET A 80 -0.34 -3.47 -0.78
C MET A 80 1.00 -3.78 -0.12
N ILE A 81 1.52 -2.80 0.61
CA ILE A 81 2.75 -2.88 1.40
C ILE A 81 2.36 -2.85 2.86
N PHE A 82 2.66 -3.92 3.58
CA PHE A 82 2.36 -4.06 5.01
C PHE A 82 3.58 -3.75 5.86
N GLN A 83 3.39 -3.23 7.05
CA GLN A 83 4.45 -2.99 8.02
C GLN A 83 5.26 -4.26 8.35
N GLY A 84 4.62 -5.42 8.39
CA GLY A 84 5.25 -6.72 8.68
C GLY A 84 5.89 -7.42 7.48
N HIS A 85 6.08 -6.74 6.34
CA HIS A 85 6.61 -7.26 5.06
C HIS A 85 5.78 -8.38 4.43
N ASN A 86 5.24 -9.33 5.19
CA ASN A 86 4.42 -10.48 4.75
C ASN A 86 5.06 -11.29 3.61
N LEU A 87 6.37 -11.51 3.67
CA LEU A 87 7.09 -12.35 2.73
C LEU A 87 6.88 -13.83 3.04
N LEU A 88 6.73 -14.65 2.02
CA LEU A 88 6.70 -16.11 2.15
C LEU A 88 8.12 -16.61 2.41
N ARG A 89 8.35 -17.21 3.58
CA ARG A 89 9.67 -17.61 4.06
C ARG A 89 10.31 -18.72 3.25
N CYS A 90 9.51 -19.55 2.57
CA CYS A 90 9.95 -20.64 1.71
C CYS A 90 10.31 -20.19 0.28
N LEU A 91 10.03 -18.94 -0.09
CA LEU A 91 10.30 -18.38 -1.40
C LEU A 91 11.49 -17.41 -1.34
N THR A 92 12.31 -17.41 -2.40
CA THR A 92 13.39 -16.42 -2.57
C THR A 92 12.83 -15.01 -2.75
N ALA A 93 13.69 -13.99 -2.73
CA ALA A 93 13.30 -12.61 -3.02
C ALA A 93 12.66 -12.51 -4.41
N GLU A 94 13.28 -13.11 -5.44
CA GLU A 94 12.75 -13.14 -6.82
C GLU A 94 11.35 -13.79 -6.86
N GLN A 95 11.18 -14.95 -6.23
CA GLN A 95 9.90 -15.65 -6.19
C GLN A 95 8.81 -14.88 -5.42
N ASN A 96 9.17 -14.23 -4.31
CA ASN A 96 8.24 -13.35 -3.60
C ASN A 96 7.76 -12.19 -4.49
N VAL A 97 8.64 -11.58 -5.27
CA VAL A 97 8.27 -10.48 -6.19
C VAL A 97 7.47 -11.03 -7.37
N GLN A 98 7.83 -12.19 -7.91
CA GLN A 98 7.13 -12.84 -9.02
C GLN A 98 5.64 -13.09 -8.70
N MET A 99 5.27 -13.36 -7.43
CA MET A 99 3.87 -13.48 -7.02
C MET A 99 3.00 -12.26 -7.38
N GLY A 100 3.57 -11.05 -7.42
CA GLY A 100 2.85 -9.87 -7.91
C GLY A 100 2.65 -9.93 -9.42
N ALA A 101 3.69 -10.27 -10.18
CA ALA A 101 3.62 -10.44 -11.63
C ALA A 101 2.67 -11.57 -12.06
N ASP A 102 2.44 -12.58 -11.19
CA ASP A 102 1.48 -13.68 -11.44
C ASP A 102 0.02 -13.19 -11.50
N LEU A 103 -0.27 -11.97 -11.01
CA LEU A 103 -1.59 -11.36 -11.12
C LEU A 103 -1.86 -10.77 -12.51
N ILE A 104 -0.83 -10.61 -13.34
CA ILE A 104 -0.93 -10.10 -14.71
C ILE A 104 -1.24 -11.29 -15.63
N ASN A 105 -2.31 -11.18 -16.42
CA ASN A 105 -2.70 -12.21 -17.36
C ASN A 105 -1.69 -12.29 -18.52
N ASP A 106 -1.69 -13.45 -19.22
CA ASP A 106 -0.99 -13.68 -20.48
C ASP A 106 0.54 -13.53 -20.47
N LEU A 107 1.16 -13.48 -19.29
CA LEU A 107 2.61 -13.49 -19.16
C LEU A 107 3.15 -14.92 -19.07
N THR A 108 4.24 -15.18 -19.78
CA THR A 108 5.03 -16.42 -19.62
C THR A 108 5.80 -16.40 -18.31
N TYR A 109 6.26 -17.55 -17.85
CA TYR A 109 7.12 -17.68 -16.68
C TYR A 109 8.38 -16.80 -16.77
N LEU A 110 9.03 -16.76 -17.94
CA LEU A 110 10.25 -15.96 -18.15
C LEU A 110 9.97 -14.46 -18.04
N GLN A 111 8.86 -13.98 -18.62
CA GLN A 111 8.45 -12.57 -18.50
C GLN A 111 8.15 -12.16 -17.07
N ARG A 112 7.45 -13.01 -16.30
CA ARG A 112 7.18 -12.73 -14.87
C ARG A 112 8.46 -12.66 -14.05
N ARG A 113 9.40 -13.54 -14.35
CA ARG A 113 10.72 -13.58 -13.72
C ARG A 113 11.54 -12.33 -14.06
N GLU A 114 11.50 -11.89 -15.30
CA GLU A 114 12.14 -10.65 -15.75
C GLU A 114 11.55 -9.43 -15.04
N ILE A 115 10.22 -9.31 -14.96
CA ILE A 115 9.53 -8.26 -14.19
C ILE A 115 10.02 -8.27 -12.73
N ALA A 116 10.09 -9.44 -12.11
CA ALA A 116 10.54 -9.56 -10.72
C ALA A 116 11.99 -9.06 -10.54
N ARG A 117 12.89 -9.40 -11.45
CA ARG A 117 14.28 -8.96 -11.41
C ARG A 117 14.42 -7.46 -11.64
N ASN A 118 13.69 -6.90 -12.60
CA ASN A 118 13.68 -5.47 -12.86
C ASN A 118 13.23 -4.68 -11.64
N TRP A 119 12.18 -5.14 -10.93
CA TRP A 119 11.75 -4.51 -9.69
C TRP A 119 12.74 -4.69 -8.53
N LEU A 120 13.41 -5.85 -8.42
CA LEU A 120 14.47 -6.02 -7.43
C LEU A 120 15.65 -5.09 -7.70
N SER A 121 16.05 -4.90 -8.94
CA SER A 121 17.07 -3.92 -9.31
C SER A 121 16.63 -2.50 -9.01
N ALA A 122 15.39 -2.13 -9.36
CA ALA A 122 14.83 -0.80 -9.07
C ALA A 122 14.82 -0.42 -7.57
N VAL A 123 14.77 -1.44 -6.69
CA VAL A 123 14.89 -1.25 -5.23
C VAL A 123 16.29 -1.54 -4.68
N GLY A 124 17.31 -1.68 -5.54
CA GLY A 124 18.73 -1.92 -5.16
C GLY A 124 18.96 -3.29 -4.54
N LEU A 125 18.33 -4.34 -5.06
CA LEU A 125 18.45 -5.72 -4.57
C LEU A 125 18.78 -6.73 -5.68
N GLU A 126 19.41 -6.30 -6.77
CA GLU A 126 19.74 -7.15 -7.92
C GLU A 126 20.58 -8.38 -7.52
N GLU A 127 21.50 -8.22 -6.60
CA GLU A 127 22.37 -9.31 -6.13
C GLU A 127 21.72 -10.22 -5.07
N HIS A 128 20.51 -9.86 -4.62
CA HIS A 128 19.83 -10.56 -3.53
C HIS A 128 18.69 -11.46 -4.01
N HIS A 129 18.48 -11.57 -5.32
CA HIS A 129 17.32 -12.25 -5.93
C HIS A 129 17.14 -13.72 -5.49
N LYS A 130 18.24 -14.43 -5.21
CA LYS A 130 18.20 -15.85 -4.76
C LYS A 130 18.09 -16.02 -3.24
N LYS A 131 18.19 -14.94 -2.45
CA LYS A 131 18.16 -15.04 -0.99
C LYS A 131 16.75 -15.33 -0.48
N LEU A 132 16.66 -16.19 0.52
CA LEU A 132 15.43 -16.39 1.30
C LEU A 132 15.24 -15.23 2.29
N PRO A 133 14.00 -14.92 2.70
CA PRO A 133 13.72 -13.84 3.64
C PRO A 133 14.53 -13.89 4.93
N ASN A 134 14.84 -15.09 5.46
CA ASN A 134 15.64 -15.24 6.66
C ASN A 134 17.09 -14.72 6.51
N ASN A 135 17.59 -14.65 5.28
CA ASN A 135 18.94 -14.19 4.94
C ASN A 135 18.97 -12.73 4.47
N LEU A 136 17.87 -12.00 4.69
CA LEU A 136 17.71 -10.58 4.36
C LEU A 136 17.58 -9.75 5.63
N SER A 137 18.19 -8.55 5.64
CA SER A 137 17.95 -7.57 6.70
C SER A 137 16.51 -7.06 6.70
N GLY A 138 16.06 -6.39 7.76
CA GLY A 138 14.72 -5.79 7.83
C GLY A 138 14.46 -4.84 6.67
N GLY A 139 15.39 -3.95 6.35
CA GLY A 139 15.29 -3.02 5.22
C GLY A 139 15.29 -3.73 3.86
N GLN A 140 16.05 -4.81 3.70
CA GLN A 140 16.02 -5.62 2.48
C GLN A 140 14.66 -6.33 2.31
N LYS A 141 14.10 -6.89 3.39
CA LYS A 141 12.75 -7.48 3.39
C LYS A 141 11.70 -6.46 2.97
N GLN A 142 11.80 -5.25 3.49
CA GLN A 142 10.88 -4.16 3.14
C GLN A 142 10.97 -3.81 1.65
N ARG A 143 12.16 -3.69 1.11
CA ARG A 143 12.38 -3.44 -0.32
C ARG A 143 11.85 -4.57 -1.20
N VAL A 144 11.98 -5.84 -0.80
CA VAL A 144 11.34 -6.98 -1.50
C VAL A 144 9.81 -6.87 -1.46
N ALA A 145 9.23 -6.50 -0.30
CA ALA A 145 7.77 -6.33 -0.19
C ALA A 145 7.25 -5.20 -1.08
N ILE A 146 8.01 -4.10 -1.20
CA ILE A 146 7.71 -2.99 -2.11
C ILE A 146 7.79 -3.46 -3.58
N ALA A 147 8.88 -4.12 -3.97
CA ALA A 147 9.05 -4.67 -5.31
C ALA A 147 7.90 -5.63 -5.68
N ARG A 148 7.47 -6.49 -4.74
CA ARG A 148 6.32 -7.37 -4.92
C ARG A 148 5.02 -6.62 -5.17
N ALA A 149 4.75 -5.56 -4.40
CA ALA A 149 3.53 -4.77 -4.58
C ALA A 149 3.50 -4.06 -5.93
N LEU A 150 4.66 -3.62 -6.43
CA LEU A 150 4.81 -2.90 -7.69
C LEU A 150 4.82 -3.83 -8.91
N SER A 151 5.29 -5.07 -8.77
CA SER A 151 5.37 -6.03 -9.88
C SER A 151 4.01 -6.45 -10.45
N ALA A 152 2.91 -6.20 -9.71
CA ALA A 152 1.53 -6.37 -10.17
C ALA A 152 1.05 -5.23 -11.11
N ASN A 153 1.86 -4.20 -11.34
CA ASN A 153 1.46 -2.98 -12.07
C ASN A 153 0.15 -2.37 -11.53
N PRO A 154 0.10 -2.01 -10.23
CA PRO A 154 -1.13 -1.58 -9.58
C PRO A 154 -1.60 -0.20 -10.06
N LYS A 155 -2.91 0.03 -10.03
CA LYS A 155 -3.54 1.36 -10.24
C LYS A 155 -3.68 2.15 -8.94
N LEU A 156 -3.65 1.46 -7.81
CA LEU A 156 -3.67 2.03 -6.47
C LEU A 156 -2.64 1.28 -5.61
N LEU A 157 -1.77 2.03 -4.94
CA LEU A 157 -0.82 1.49 -3.97
C LEU A 157 -1.21 1.94 -2.57
N LEU A 158 -1.38 0.98 -1.69
CA LEU A 158 -1.65 1.21 -0.27
C LEU A 158 -0.43 0.79 0.54
N ALA A 159 0.13 1.70 1.32
CA ALA A 159 1.35 1.44 2.06
C ALA A 159 1.17 1.75 3.55
N ASP A 160 1.37 0.76 4.40
CA ASP A 160 1.33 0.90 5.86
C ASP A 160 2.75 0.92 6.40
N GLU A 161 3.25 2.11 6.78
CA GLU A 161 4.59 2.39 7.30
C GLU A 161 5.73 1.81 6.43
N PRO A 162 5.77 2.09 5.10
CA PRO A 162 6.70 1.43 4.19
C PRO A 162 8.17 1.81 4.41
N THR A 163 8.45 2.88 5.16
CA THR A 163 9.81 3.37 5.43
C THR A 163 10.31 3.06 6.84
N SER A 164 9.47 2.50 7.72
CA SER A 164 9.78 2.30 9.15
C SER A 164 11.01 1.43 9.42
N ALA A 165 11.32 0.48 8.53
CA ALA A 165 12.48 -0.40 8.64
C ALA A 165 13.68 0.06 7.77
N LEU A 166 13.63 1.28 7.20
CA LEU A 166 14.65 1.79 6.29
C LEU A 166 15.46 2.93 6.92
N TYR A 167 16.74 3.01 6.58
CA TYR A 167 17.53 4.21 6.86
C TYR A 167 16.97 5.41 6.08
N SER A 168 17.23 6.63 6.59
CA SER A 168 16.64 7.87 6.05
C SER A 168 16.86 8.05 4.55
N VAL A 169 18.06 7.82 4.06
CA VAL A 169 18.40 7.94 2.62
C VAL A 169 17.57 6.95 1.80
N THR A 170 17.62 5.66 2.17
CA THR A 170 16.86 4.61 1.47
C THR A 170 15.35 4.83 1.54
N GLY A 171 14.84 5.36 2.67
CA GLY A 171 13.43 5.72 2.82
C GLY A 171 12.99 6.77 1.79
N ARG A 172 13.77 7.83 1.63
CA ARG A 172 13.48 8.88 0.62
C ARG A 172 13.59 8.34 -0.82
N GLU A 173 14.59 7.51 -1.13
CA GLU A 173 14.73 6.86 -2.45
C GLU A 173 13.47 6.05 -2.80
N ILE A 174 12.95 5.27 -1.86
CA ILE A 174 11.72 4.50 -2.05
C ILE A 174 10.52 5.43 -2.31
N VAL A 175 10.36 6.49 -1.52
CA VAL A 175 9.24 7.43 -1.74
C VAL A 175 9.37 8.16 -3.07
N THR A 176 10.61 8.51 -3.49
CA THR A 176 10.88 9.06 -4.83
C THR A 176 10.43 8.09 -5.93
N LEU A 177 10.74 6.80 -5.79
CA LEU A 177 10.28 5.77 -6.72
C LEU A 177 8.74 5.69 -6.76
N LEU A 178 8.07 5.70 -5.60
CA LEU A 178 6.62 5.67 -5.52
C LEU A 178 5.98 6.92 -6.14
N ARG A 179 6.57 8.10 -5.92
CA ARG A 179 6.11 9.35 -6.52
C ARG A 179 6.27 9.35 -8.05
N LYS A 180 7.39 8.83 -8.55
CA LYS A 180 7.63 8.66 -9.98
C LYS A 180 6.55 7.77 -10.61
N LEU A 181 6.25 6.62 -9.99
CA LEU A 181 5.18 5.73 -10.44
C LEU A 181 3.80 6.41 -10.43
N ALA A 182 3.50 7.18 -9.37
CA ALA A 182 2.25 7.91 -9.29
C ALA A 182 2.09 8.84 -10.49
N LYS A 183 3.11 9.62 -10.83
CA LYS A 183 3.05 10.61 -11.91
C LYS A 183 3.14 9.99 -13.31
N GLU A 184 4.02 9.01 -13.54
CA GLU A 184 4.28 8.45 -14.87
C GLU A 184 3.27 7.37 -15.28
N GLN A 185 2.75 6.59 -14.31
CA GLN A 185 1.84 5.47 -14.57
C GLN A 185 0.41 5.70 -14.09
N ASN A 186 0.09 6.93 -13.62
CA ASN A 186 -1.21 7.26 -13.03
C ASN A 186 -1.62 6.27 -11.90
N CYS A 187 -0.64 5.79 -11.12
CA CYS A 187 -0.87 4.94 -9.95
C CYS A 187 -1.09 5.83 -8.73
N SER A 188 -2.29 5.89 -8.20
CA SER A 188 -2.54 6.63 -6.95
C SER A 188 -1.86 5.95 -5.78
N VAL A 189 -1.33 6.72 -4.83
CA VAL A 189 -0.61 6.20 -3.65
C VAL A 189 -1.23 6.77 -2.38
N LEU A 190 -1.71 5.90 -1.49
CA LEU A 190 -2.07 6.26 -0.12
C LEU A 190 -1.08 5.60 0.83
N MET A 191 -0.29 6.42 1.51
CA MET A 191 0.76 5.96 2.41
C MET A 191 0.46 6.42 3.83
N VAL A 192 0.39 5.48 4.75
CA VAL A 192 0.39 5.75 6.20
C VAL A 192 1.83 5.85 6.66
N THR A 193 2.17 6.94 7.31
CA THR A 193 3.51 7.13 7.91
C THR A 193 3.47 8.16 9.02
N HIS A 194 4.39 8.00 9.98
CA HIS A 194 4.72 9.02 10.98
C HIS A 194 6.09 9.67 10.73
N ASP A 195 6.78 9.29 9.63
CA ASP A 195 8.09 9.83 9.27
C ASP A 195 7.98 11.27 8.74
N PRO A 196 8.49 12.29 9.46
CA PRO A 196 8.42 13.67 9.01
C PRO A 196 9.31 13.95 7.79
N ARG A 197 10.35 13.11 7.57
CA ARG A 197 11.38 13.32 6.55
C ARG A 197 10.90 13.16 5.11
N ILE A 198 9.69 12.61 4.91
CA ILE A 198 9.11 12.37 3.58
C ILE A 198 7.86 13.24 3.31
N SER A 199 7.55 14.16 4.23
CA SER A 199 6.34 14.99 4.14
C SER A 199 6.35 15.91 2.93
N ASP A 200 7.52 16.43 2.57
CA ASP A 200 7.77 17.30 1.42
C ASP A 200 7.60 16.59 0.06
N MET A 201 7.44 15.27 0.07
CA MET A 201 7.34 14.47 -1.16
C MET A 201 5.87 14.16 -1.53
N ALA A 202 4.92 14.45 -0.66
CA ALA A 202 3.50 14.21 -0.89
C ALA A 202 2.86 15.36 -1.69
N ASP A 203 1.85 15.01 -2.49
CA ASP A 203 0.98 16.01 -3.10
C ASP A 203 -0.02 16.54 -2.07
N ARG A 204 -0.40 15.72 -1.08
CA ARG A 204 -1.33 16.08 -0.01
C ARG A 204 -1.06 15.30 1.27
N ILE A 205 -1.25 15.96 2.42
CA ILE A 205 -1.13 15.35 3.74
C ILE A 205 -2.49 15.43 4.44
N LEU A 206 -2.92 14.30 4.98
CA LEU A 206 -4.14 14.16 5.76
C LEU A 206 -3.76 13.76 7.19
N ASN A 207 -4.46 14.31 8.15
CA ASN A 207 -4.32 13.93 9.56
C ASN A 207 -5.53 13.12 10.01
N MET A 208 -5.29 12.03 10.72
CA MET A 208 -6.34 11.19 11.26
C MET A 208 -6.21 11.08 12.77
N GLU A 209 -7.30 11.35 13.47
CA GLU A 209 -7.40 11.25 14.92
C GLU A 209 -8.79 10.73 15.28
N ASP A 210 -8.87 9.83 16.26
CA ASP A 210 -10.12 9.21 16.74
C ASP A 210 -11.08 8.72 15.64
N GLY A 211 -10.52 8.12 14.61
CA GLY A 211 -11.28 7.57 13.49
C GLY A 211 -11.82 8.60 12.50
N LYS A 212 -11.44 9.86 12.60
CA LYS A 212 -11.83 10.96 11.69
C LYS A 212 -10.63 11.48 10.92
N ILE A 213 -10.85 11.98 9.71
CA ILE A 213 -9.84 12.69 8.91
C ILE A 213 -10.07 14.18 9.07
N TYR A 214 -9.01 14.92 9.37
CA TYR A 214 -8.97 16.36 9.50
C TYR A 214 -8.01 16.96 8.47
N GLY A 215 -8.41 18.09 7.87
CA GLY A 215 -7.58 18.99 7.09
C GLY A 215 -6.98 18.37 5.81
N ALA A 216 -7.29 18.96 4.68
CA ALA A 216 -6.42 18.91 3.51
C ALA A 216 -5.57 20.18 3.57
N HIS A 217 -4.39 20.16 4.18
CA HIS A 217 -3.40 21.19 3.92
C HIS A 217 -2.70 20.85 2.61
N SER A 218 -3.18 21.41 1.52
CA SER A 218 -2.34 21.69 0.37
C SER A 218 -1.42 22.82 0.79
N GLU A 219 -0.22 22.53 1.25
CA GLU A 219 0.84 23.52 1.26
C GLU A 219 1.22 23.75 -0.22
N LEU A 220 0.52 24.69 -0.84
CA LEU A 220 0.99 25.37 -2.04
C LEU A 220 2.15 26.27 -1.61
N ILE A 221 3.36 25.88 -1.93
CA ILE A 221 4.52 26.77 -2.04
C ILE A 221 4.56 27.32 -3.46
#